data_88f2b88b983b0f384e0978f4b0d32806
#
_entry.id   88f2b88b983b0f384e0978f4b0d32806
#
_cell.length_a   1.000
_cell.length_b   1.000
_cell.length_c   1.000
_cell.angle_alpha   90.00
_cell.angle_beta   90.00
_cell.angle_gamma   90.00
#
_symmetry.space_group_name_H-M   'P 1'
#
loop_
_entity.id
_entity.type
_entity.pdbx_description
1 polymer ?
#
loop_
_entity_poly.entity_id
_entity_poly.type
_entity_poly.pdbx_seq_one_letter_code
_entity_poly.pdbx_strand_id
1 'polypeptide(L)'
;MRYTLLLVIITCSAYVFFSSFNVFIPNDIIFSLGFSSTNIIGAITYPFLHISLAHLIGNMALLLALGLVVESKLNWKDYYAIYFISAVFAGVLFVLLTKNIFLAGASAAIGGLLIPACLIDFRKTIAYIVLFFVASTLLLYPISYAVSAYYDYSKQTGTQLQEAFNKTLEQKAQVYDNISALDDKFNRGEIDISVYNQTKQDLTEQIQNLTVHEQTVSEQLNRTTAVVSNIEEGKEREEASKPSFFAHIVGSFAGLGYLVIFRRDIVWNSGYQVSRLERWLKKRLTRSTKPD
;
A
#
# COMPACT_ATOMS: atom_id res chain seq x y z
N MET A 1 -25.99 1.35 5.31
CA MET A 1 -24.80 0.64 4.83
C MET A 1 -24.43 0.96 3.37
N ARG A 2 -25.13 1.88 2.70
CA ARG A 2 -24.90 2.13 1.26
C ARG A 2 -23.73 3.07 0.99
N TYR A 3 -23.57 4.14 1.79
CA TYR A 3 -22.58 5.20 1.52
C TYR A 3 -21.16 4.76 1.89
N THR A 4 -21.03 4.15 3.05
CA THR A 4 -19.74 3.61 3.54
C THR A 4 -19.24 2.51 2.62
N LEU A 5 -20.09 1.52 2.26
CA LEU A 5 -19.72 0.45 1.35
C LEU A 5 -19.35 0.95 -0.04
N LEU A 6 -20.02 1.98 -0.55
CA LEU A 6 -19.66 2.57 -1.85
C LEU A 6 -18.25 3.15 -1.82
N LEU A 7 -17.87 3.91 -0.77
CA LEU A 7 -16.50 4.41 -0.63
C LEU A 7 -15.48 3.27 -0.51
N VAL A 8 -15.79 2.23 0.26
CA VAL A 8 -14.92 1.05 0.39
C VAL A 8 -14.70 0.39 -0.97
N ILE A 9 -15.78 0.14 -1.72
CA ILE A 9 -15.69 -0.50 -3.04
C ILE A 9 -14.87 0.36 -4.01
N ILE A 10 -15.15 1.68 -4.08
CA ILE A 10 -14.41 2.59 -4.97
C ILE A 10 -12.92 2.59 -4.60
N THR A 11 -12.60 2.71 -3.32
CA THR A 11 -11.21 2.77 -2.85
C THR A 11 -10.47 1.45 -3.08
N CYS A 12 -11.10 0.31 -2.80
CA CYS A 12 -10.51 -1.00 -3.08
C CYS A 12 -10.32 -1.23 -4.59
N SER A 13 -11.30 -0.83 -5.41
CA SER A 13 -11.19 -0.93 -6.88
C SER A 13 -10.06 -0.06 -7.42
N ALA A 14 -9.93 1.17 -6.91
CA ALA A 14 -8.83 2.07 -7.28
C ALA A 14 -7.46 1.44 -6.89
N TYR A 15 -7.36 0.85 -5.71
CA TYR A 15 -6.14 0.17 -5.28
C TYR A 15 -5.77 -1.00 -6.20
N VAL A 16 -6.71 -1.89 -6.49
CA VAL A 16 -6.48 -3.05 -7.39
C VAL A 16 -6.05 -2.58 -8.78
N PHE A 17 -6.70 -1.54 -9.31
CA PHE A 17 -6.38 -0.97 -10.61
C PHE A 17 -4.97 -0.37 -10.64
N PHE A 18 -4.63 0.49 -9.70
CA PHE A 18 -3.35 1.20 -9.67
C PHE A 18 -2.18 0.33 -9.22
N SER A 19 -2.41 -0.66 -8.35
CA SER A 19 -1.36 -1.59 -7.93
C SER A 19 -1.05 -2.66 -8.97
N SER A 20 -1.92 -2.85 -9.98
CA SER A 20 -1.82 -3.95 -10.95
C SER A 20 -1.62 -5.31 -10.25
N PHE A 21 -2.38 -5.53 -9.15
CA PHE A 21 -2.28 -6.70 -8.26
C PHE A 21 -0.97 -6.84 -7.47
N ASN A 22 -0.12 -5.81 -7.46
CA ASN A 22 1.05 -5.76 -6.58
C ASN A 22 0.64 -5.33 -5.16
N VAL A 23 1.54 -5.60 -4.19
CA VAL A 23 1.34 -5.22 -2.78
C VAL A 23 1.50 -3.72 -2.56
N PHE A 24 2.23 -3.04 -3.43
CA PHE A 24 2.50 -1.61 -3.39
C PHE A 24 2.10 -0.94 -4.70
N ILE A 25 1.60 0.30 -4.63
CA ILE A 25 1.34 1.11 -5.81
C ILE A 25 2.67 1.69 -6.32
N PRO A 26 2.91 1.69 -7.65
CA PRO A 26 4.11 2.29 -8.25
C PRO A 26 4.28 3.78 -7.91
N ASN A 27 5.53 4.25 -7.85
CA ASN A 27 5.88 5.61 -7.48
C ASN A 27 5.29 6.67 -8.41
N ASP A 28 5.33 6.44 -9.70
CA ASP A 28 4.80 7.34 -10.74
C ASP A 28 3.31 7.61 -10.55
N ILE A 29 2.53 6.60 -10.17
CA ILE A 29 1.11 6.74 -9.85
C ILE A 29 0.92 7.59 -8.59
N ILE A 30 1.70 7.33 -7.54
CA ILE A 30 1.60 8.09 -6.28
C ILE A 30 1.96 9.56 -6.50
N PHE A 31 3.00 9.86 -7.29
CA PHE A 31 3.41 11.22 -7.59
C PHE A 31 2.42 11.94 -8.52
N SER A 32 1.78 11.23 -9.43
CA SER A 32 0.82 11.82 -10.38
C SER A 32 -0.55 12.08 -9.78
N LEU A 33 -1.02 11.25 -8.83
CA LEU A 33 -2.37 11.31 -8.26
C LEU A 33 -2.41 11.69 -6.77
N GLY A 34 -1.27 11.64 -6.07
CA GLY A 34 -1.15 12.10 -4.69
C GLY A 34 -1.22 13.62 -4.59
N PHE A 35 -1.63 14.12 -3.42
CA PHE A 35 -1.75 15.56 -3.17
C PHE A 35 -0.42 16.14 -2.67
N SER A 36 0.02 17.22 -3.31
CA SER A 36 1.24 17.96 -2.94
C SER A 36 1.10 19.44 -3.31
N SER A 37 2.09 20.25 -2.95
CA SER A 37 2.17 21.66 -3.36
C SER A 37 2.26 21.85 -4.88
N THR A 38 2.71 20.84 -5.62
CA THR A 38 2.84 20.86 -7.09
C THR A 38 1.69 20.18 -7.80
N ASN A 39 0.87 19.38 -7.09
CA ASN A 39 -0.28 18.66 -7.65
C ASN A 39 -1.56 18.94 -6.87
N ILE A 40 -2.23 20.04 -7.21
CA ILE A 40 -3.47 20.48 -6.54
C ILE A 40 -4.66 19.54 -6.85
N ILE A 41 -4.69 18.93 -8.04
CA ILE A 41 -5.74 17.96 -8.43
C ILE A 41 -5.73 16.76 -7.48
N GLY A 42 -4.55 16.42 -6.97
CA GLY A 42 -4.37 15.41 -5.93
C GLY A 42 -5.25 15.60 -4.70
N ALA A 43 -5.73 16.82 -4.39
CA ALA A 43 -6.65 17.07 -3.26
C ALA A 43 -7.94 16.25 -3.31
N ILE A 44 -8.40 15.86 -4.50
CA ILE A 44 -9.61 15.05 -4.69
C ILE A 44 -9.26 13.56 -4.80
N THR A 45 -8.10 13.22 -5.36
CA THR A 45 -7.72 11.85 -5.69
C THR A 45 -6.98 11.12 -4.57
N TYR A 46 -6.20 11.84 -3.76
CA TYR A 46 -5.37 11.25 -2.70
C TYR A 46 -6.13 10.36 -1.69
N PRO A 47 -7.41 10.63 -1.34
CA PRO A 47 -8.12 9.78 -0.40
C PRO A 47 -8.43 8.37 -0.93
N PHE A 48 -8.31 8.17 -2.25
CA PHE A 48 -8.51 6.87 -2.90
C PHE A 48 -7.19 6.14 -3.17
N LEU A 49 -6.05 6.79 -2.98
CA LEU A 49 -4.74 6.20 -3.15
C LEU A 49 -4.24 5.59 -1.84
N HIS A 50 -3.70 4.38 -1.91
CA HIS A 50 -3.10 3.72 -0.76
C HIS A 50 -1.76 3.11 -1.15
N ILE A 51 -0.71 3.48 -0.44
CA ILE A 51 0.67 3.10 -0.77
C ILE A 51 0.85 1.59 -0.72
N SER A 52 0.24 0.92 0.27
CA SER A 52 0.35 -0.52 0.48
C SER A 52 -1.01 -1.16 0.76
N LEU A 53 -1.08 -2.48 0.59
CA LEU A 53 -2.26 -3.27 0.95
C LEU A 53 -2.57 -3.17 2.45
N ALA A 54 -1.55 -3.11 3.30
CA ALA A 54 -1.73 -2.95 4.75
C ALA A 54 -2.35 -1.59 5.09
N HIS A 55 -1.88 -0.52 4.44
CA HIS A 55 -2.44 0.83 4.58
C HIS A 55 -3.89 0.89 4.11
N LEU A 56 -4.23 0.24 2.99
CA LEU A 56 -5.62 0.12 2.51
C LEU A 56 -6.50 -0.59 3.55
N ILE A 57 -6.11 -1.78 4.01
CA ILE A 57 -6.90 -2.60 4.93
C ILE A 57 -7.18 -1.83 6.23
N GLY A 58 -6.16 -1.18 6.80
CA GLY A 58 -6.31 -0.37 8.01
C GLY A 58 -7.29 0.78 7.83
N ASN A 59 -7.20 1.51 6.71
CA ASN A 59 -8.14 2.59 6.39
C ASN A 59 -9.56 2.08 6.15
N MET A 60 -9.73 0.98 5.43
CA MET A 60 -11.06 0.41 5.16
C MET A 60 -11.71 -0.11 6.44
N ALA A 61 -10.95 -0.74 7.34
CA ALA A 61 -11.42 -1.14 8.66
C ALA A 61 -11.94 0.06 9.47
N LEU A 62 -11.17 1.15 9.50
CA LEU A 62 -11.55 2.35 10.23
C LEU A 62 -12.72 3.09 9.55
N LEU A 63 -12.76 3.13 8.21
CA LEU A 63 -13.89 3.67 7.45
C LEU A 63 -15.18 2.90 7.74
N LEU A 64 -15.13 1.58 7.80
CA LEU A 64 -16.27 0.75 8.19
C LEU A 64 -16.70 1.04 9.62
N ALA A 65 -15.74 1.09 10.57
CA ALA A 65 -16.04 1.35 11.96
C ALA A 65 -16.77 2.68 12.20
N LEU A 66 -16.24 3.75 11.65
CA LEU A 66 -16.80 5.10 11.85
C LEU A 66 -17.94 5.40 10.90
N GLY A 67 -17.79 5.03 9.63
CA GLY A 67 -18.76 5.32 8.58
C GLY A 67 -20.13 4.68 8.82
N LEU A 68 -20.18 3.44 9.30
CA LEU A 68 -21.43 2.76 9.64
C LEU A 68 -22.19 3.46 10.78
N VAL A 69 -21.49 4.02 11.75
CA VAL A 69 -22.11 4.79 12.83
C VAL A 69 -22.68 6.11 12.29
N VAL A 70 -21.88 6.83 11.51
CA VAL A 70 -22.27 8.14 10.94
C VAL A 70 -23.42 7.98 9.96
N GLU A 71 -23.37 6.99 9.07
CA GLU A 71 -24.42 6.67 8.10
C GLU A 71 -25.77 6.33 8.78
N SER A 72 -25.77 5.86 10.03
CA SER A 72 -26.99 5.52 10.75
C SER A 72 -27.88 6.74 11.09
N LYS A 73 -27.32 7.94 11.05
CA LYS A 73 -27.99 9.20 11.43
C LYS A 73 -27.90 10.31 10.41
N LEU A 74 -26.93 10.24 9.52
CA LEU A 74 -26.74 11.24 8.47
C LEU A 74 -27.23 10.74 7.11
N ASN A 75 -27.81 11.66 6.32
CA ASN A 75 -28.13 11.39 4.93
C ASN A 75 -26.84 11.39 4.07
N TRP A 76 -26.95 10.96 2.82
CA TRP A 76 -25.80 10.84 1.93
C TRP A 76 -25.06 12.14 1.67
N LYS A 77 -25.78 13.28 1.62
CA LYS A 77 -25.17 14.60 1.36
C LYS A 77 -24.27 15.01 2.52
N ASP A 78 -24.79 14.93 3.75
CA ASP A 78 -24.03 15.27 4.96
C ASP A 78 -22.85 14.31 5.14
N TYR A 79 -23.05 13.01 4.90
CA TYR A 79 -22.01 11.99 5.02
C TYR A 79 -20.84 12.27 4.08
N TYR A 80 -21.10 12.45 2.78
CA TYR A 80 -20.03 12.73 1.82
C TYR A 80 -19.45 14.13 2.00
N ALA A 81 -20.25 15.12 2.39
CA ALA A 81 -19.76 16.47 2.68
C ALA A 81 -18.73 16.43 3.81
N ILE A 82 -19.00 15.74 4.92
CA ILE A 82 -18.02 15.57 6.00
C ILE A 82 -16.76 14.89 5.50
N TYR A 83 -16.90 13.78 4.78
CA TYR A 83 -15.77 13.01 4.27
C TYR A 83 -14.86 13.86 3.37
N PHE A 84 -15.42 14.50 2.33
CA PHE A 84 -14.63 15.27 1.36
C PHE A 84 -14.14 16.61 1.88
N ILE A 85 -14.95 17.34 2.66
CA ILE A 85 -14.51 18.61 3.28
C ILE A 85 -13.33 18.33 4.23
N SER A 86 -13.41 17.26 5.04
CA SER A 86 -12.33 16.88 5.94
C SER A 86 -11.07 16.47 5.17
N ALA A 87 -11.21 15.73 4.07
CA ALA A 87 -10.09 15.38 3.20
C ALA A 87 -9.41 16.65 2.67
N VAL A 88 -10.17 17.51 1.97
CA VAL A 88 -9.61 18.71 1.35
C VAL A 88 -9.01 19.66 2.38
N PHE A 89 -9.73 19.95 3.47
CA PHE A 89 -9.28 20.89 4.49
C PHE A 89 -8.02 20.38 5.20
N ALA A 90 -8.00 19.12 5.64
CA ALA A 90 -6.83 18.52 6.28
C ALA A 90 -5.65 18.38 5.32
N GLY A 91 -5.92 17.99 4.08
CA GLY A 91 -4.89 17.85 3.05
C GLY A 91 -4.25 19.19 2.70
N VAL A 92 -5.04 20.24 2.45
CA VAL A 92 -4.54 21.58 2.16
C VAL A 92 -3.71 22.12 3.32
N LEU A 93 -4.21 22.04 4.54
CA LEU A 93 -3.50 22.54 5.71
C LEU A 93 -2.18 21.76 5.92
N PHE A 94 -2.20 20.45 5.70
CA PHE A 94 -1.00 19.61 5.79
C PHE A 94 0.05 20.01 4.76
N VAL A 95 -0.33 20.16 3.49
CA VAL A 95 0.59 20.53 2.39
C VAL A 95 1.16 21.94 2.59
N LEU A 96 0.37 22.86 3.14
CA LEU A 96 0.85 24.22 3.46
C LEU A 96 1.89 24.24 4.58
N LEU A 97 1.80 23.31 5.53
CA LEU A 97 2.70 23.25 6.69
C LEU A 97 3.92 22.33 6.45
N THR A 98 3.83 21.40 5.51
CA THR A 98 4.88 20.42 5.22
C THR A 98 5.34 20.56 3.77
N LYS A 99 6.58 20.99 3.57
CA LYS A 99 7.15 21.15 2.23
C LYS A 99 7.55 19.78 1.65
N ASN A 100 7.31 19.59 0.35
CA ASN A 100 7.79 18.44 -0.43
C ASN A 100 7.29 17.04 0.02
N ILE A 101 6.10 16.96 0.61
CA ILE A 101 5.48 15.71 1.02
C ILE A 101 4.25 15.45 0.15
N PHE A 102 4.08 14.19 -0.27
CA PHE A 102 2.88 13.72 -0.95
C PHE A 102 1.92 13.08 0.05
N LEU A 103 0.65 13.43 -0.05
CA LEU A 103 -0.42 12.77 0.68
C LEU A 103 -1.05 11.67 -0.18
N ALA A 104 -1.19 10.49 0.41
CA ALA A 104 -1.95 9.38 -0.11
C ALA A 104 -2.64 8.66 1.05
N GLY A 105 -3.90 8.30 0.88
CA GLY A 105 -4.70 7.60 1.88
C GLY A 105 -5.94 8.34 2.35
N ALA A 106 -6.98 7.57 2.67
CA ALA A 106 -8.27 8.07 3.13
C ALA A 106 -8.26 8.61 4.57
N SER A 107 -7.17 8.46 5.29
CA SER A 107 -7.12 8.62 6.75
C SER A 107 -7.55 10.02 7.25
N ALA A 108 -7.23 11.08 6.53
CA ALA A 108 -7.67 12.45 6.87
C ALA A 108 -9.19 12.62 6.71
N ALA A 109 -9.76 12.07 5.63
CA ALA A 109 -11.20 12.05 5.40
C ALA A 109 -11.93 11.21 6.46
N ILE A 110 -11.40 10.05 6.79
CA ILE A 110 -11.92 9.14 7.83
C ILE A 110 -11.84 9.83 9.21
N GLY A 111 -10.76 10.57 9.47
CA GLY A 111 -10.63 11.40 10.67
C GLY A 111 -11.83 12.32 10.85
N GLY A 112 -12.35 12.90 9.76
CA GLY A 112 -13.54 13.73 9.80
C GLY A 112 -14.82 13.04 10.30
N LEU A 113 -14.89 11.72 10.19
CA LEU A 113 -16.02 10.94 10.70
C LEU A 113 -15.89 10.59 12.19
N LEU A 114 -14.72 10.78 12.82
CA LEU A 114 -14.45 10.31 14.19
C LEU A 114 -15.33 11.02 15.22
N ILE A 115 -15.27 12.36 15.26
CA ILE A 115 -16.07 13.14 16.22
C ILE A 115 -17.56 12.97 15.94
N PRO A 116 -18.07 13.09 14.69
CA PRO A 116 -19.45 12.75 14.37
C PRO A 116 -19.90 11.37 14.86
N ALA A 117 -19.10 10.32 14.64
CA ALA A 117 -19.42 8.99 15.09
C ALA A 117 -19.54 8.92 16.64
N CYS A 118 -18.57 9.52 17.35
CA CYS A 118 -18.59 9.60 18.82
C CYS A 118 -19.82 10.34 19.36
N LEU A 119 -20.22 11.44 18.70
CA LEU A 119 -21.39 12.21 19.10
C LEU A 119 -22.71 11.48 18.82
N ILE A 120 -22.77 10.69 17.77
CA ILE A 120 -23.94 9.89 17.39
C ILE A 120 -24.13 8.70 18.34
N ASP A 121 -23.08 7.88 18.51
CA ASP A 121 -23.14 6.72 19.41
C ASP A 121 -21.71 6.31 19.84
N PHE A 122 -21.26 6.86 20.95
CA PHE A 122 -19.92 6.61 21.46
C PHE A 122 -19.62 5.12 21.70
N ARG A 123 -20.61 4.39 22.25
CA ARG A 123 -20.43 2.95 22.56
C ARG A 123 -20.25 2.10 21.31
N LYS A 124 -21.11 2.33 20.30
CA LYS A 124 -20.98 1.63 19.03
C LYS A 124 -19.69 2.02 18.32
N THR A 125 -19.31 3.29 18.37
CA THR A 125 -18.04 3.76 17.78
C THR A 125 -16.87 2.99 18.36
N ILE A 126 -16.75 2.92 19.69
CA ILE A 126 -15.66 2.18 20.34
C ILE A 126 -15.75 0.66 20.02
N ALA A 127 -16.94 0.08 20.10
CA ALA A 127 -17.12 -1.34 19.80
C ALA A 127 -16.72 -1.69 18.36
N TYR A 128 -17.09 -0.84 17.40
CA TYR A 128 -16.73 -1.05 15.99
C TYR A 128 -15.25 -0.79 15.73
N ILE A 129 -14.63 0.24 16.34
CA ILE A 129 -13.19 0.46 16.24
C ILE A 129 -12.46 -0.79 16.73
N VAL A 130 -12.80 -1.32 17.91
CA VAL A 130 -12.16 -2.53 18.44
C VAL A 130 -12.41 -3.74 17.53
N LEU A 131 -13.65 -3.96 17.09
CA LEU A 131 -14.01 -5.08 16.21
C LEU A 131 -13.21 -5.05 14.90
N PHE A 132 -13.24 -3.91 14.20
CA PHE A 132 -12.59 -3.80 12.92
C PHE A 132 -11.06 -3.72 13.04
N PHE A 133 -10.53 -3.19 14.15
CA PHE A 133 -9.10 -3.25 14.46
C PHE A 133 -8.64 -4.71 14.64
N VAL A 134 -9.33 -5.49 15.44
CA VAL A 134 -9.01 -6.91 15.62
C VAL A 134 -9.12 -7.67 14.30
N ALA A 135 -10.21 -7.46 13.55
CA ALA A 135 -10.41 -8.11 12.26
C ALA A 135 -9.30 -7.75 11.26
N SER A 136 -8.91 -6.47 11.19
CA SER A 136 -7.82 -6.03 10.30
C SER A 136 -6.47 -6.62 10.72
N THR A 137 -6.19 -6.72 12.01
CA THR A 137 -4.95 -7.33 12.52
C THR A 137 -4.89 -8.82 12.16
N LEU A 138 -5.99 -9.55 12.36
CA LEU A 138 -6.09 -10.97 11.99
C LEU A 138 -5.93 -11.20 10.49
N LEU A 139 -6.38 -10.25 9.64
CA LEU A 139 -6.21 -10.32 8.20
C LEU A 139 -4.80 -9.93 7.77
N LEU A 140 -4.22 -8.89 8.38
CA LEU A 140 -2.91 -8.35 8.01
C LEU A 140 -1.76 -9.30 8.37
N TYR A 141 -1.88 -10.02 9.49
CA TYR A 141 -0.81 -10.91 9.95
C TYR A 141 -0.42 -11.98 8.91
N PRO A 142 -1.37 -12.80 8.38
CA PRO A 142 -1.02 -13.78 7.36
C PRO A 142 -0.57 -13.14 6.04
N ILE A 143 -1.10 -11.96 5.67
CA ILE A 143 -0.70 -11.23 4.47
C ILE A 143 0.75 -10.76 4.60
N SER A 144 1.11 -10.12 5.72
CA SER A 144 2.48 -9.64 5.95
C SER A 144 3.49 -10.80 5.99
N TYR A 145 3.10 -11.93 6.59
CA TYR A 145 3.91 -13.14 6.58
C TYR A 145 4.13 -13.67 5.14
N ALA A 146 3.05 -13.76 4.35
CA ALA A 146 3.13 -14.21 2.96
C ALA A 146 3.99 -13.28 2.10
N VAL A 147 3.87 -11.97 2.28
CA VAL A 147 4.71 -10.97 1.58
C VAL A 147 6.17 -11.11 1.97
N SER A 148 6.46 -11.29 3.27
CA SER A 148 7.84 -11.51 3.73
C SER A 148 8.43 -12.80 3.16
N ALA A 149 7.68 -13.91 3.22
CA ALA A 149 8.13 -15.19 2.66
C ALA A 149 8.35 -15.11 1.14
N TYR A 150 7.49 -14.40 0.42
CA TYR A 150 7.63 -14.17 -1.02
C TYR A 150 8.86 -13.30 -1.34
N TYR A 151 9.11 -12.28 -0.54
CA TYR A 151 10.32 -11.46 -0.67
C TYR A 151 11.59 -12.27 -0.48
N ASP A 152 11.67 -13.07 0.60
CA ASP A 152 12.83 -13.89 0.91
C ASP A 152 13.09 -14.95 -0.20
N TYR A 153 12.00 -15.58 -0.67
CA TYR A 153 12.06 -16.50 -1.82
C TYR A 153 12.57 -15.80 -3.08
N SER A 154 12.04 -14.63 -3.42
CA SER A 154 12.43 -13.87 -4.62
C SER A 154 13.89 -13.43 -4.53
N LYS A 155 14.35 -12.99 -3.36
CA LYS A 155 15.75 -12.60 -3.14
C LYS A 155 16.71 -13.78 -3.30
N GLN A 156 16.37 -14.93 -2.73
CA GLN A 156 17.16 -16.15 -2.90
C GLN A 156 17.20 -16.62 -4.36
N THR A 157 16.06 -16.59 -5.05
CA THR A 157 15.97 -16.94 -6.47
C THR A 157 16.79 -15.96 -7.31
N GLY A 158 16.74 -14.66 -7.02
CA GLY A 158 17.56 -13.65 -7.71
C GLY A 158 19.06 -13.92 -7.57
N THR A 159 19.54 -14.31 -6.38
CA THR A 159 20.93 -14.69 -6.15
C THR A 159 21.32 -15.91 -6.98
N GLN A 160 20.49 -16.97 -7.01
CA GLN A 160 20.73 -18.16 -7.81
C GLN A 160 20.76 -17.88 -9.31
N LEU A 161 19.85 -17.02 -9.79
CA LEU A 161 19.83 -16.60 -11.20
C LEU A 161 21.06 -15.78 -11.57
N GLN A 162 21.54 -14.92 -10.67
CA GLN A 162 22.78 -14.15 -10.89
C GLN A 162 24.01 -15.06 -10.98
N GLU A 163 24.09 -16.08 -10.13
CA GLU A 163 25.16 -17.09 -10.20
C GLU A 163 25.09 -17.89 -11.51
N ALA A 164 23.88 -18.32 -11.92
CA ALA A 164 23.67 -19.03 -13.18
C ALA A 164 24.03 -18.15 -14.40
N PHE A 165 23.68 -16.87 -14.37
CA PHE A 165 24.03 -15.91 -15.42
C PHE A 165 25.55 -15.75 -15.54
N ASN A 166 26.25 -15.53 -14.43
CA ASN A 166 27.70 -15.39 -14.41
C ASN A 166 28.40 -16.66 -14.93
N LYS A 167 27.94 -17.84 -14.50
CA LYS A 167 28.45 -19.13 -14.98
C LYS A 167 28.24 -19.30 -16.49
N THR A 168 27.11 -18.88 -17.01
CA THR A 168 26.83 -18.95 -18.45
C THR A 168 27.79 -18.05 -19.24
N LEU A 169 28.09 -16.84 -18.72
CA LEU A 169 29.07 -15.93 -19.33
C LEU A 169 30.49 -16.53 -19.32
N GLU A 170 30.90 -17.15 -18.22
CA GLU A 170 32.18 -17.82 -18.13
C GLU A 170 32.30 -18.97 -19.13
N GLN A 171 31.28 -19.83 -19.23
CA GLN A 171 31.25 -20.91 -20.20
C GLN A 171 31.32 -20.39 -21.64
N LYS A 172 30.62 -19.31 -21.94
CA LYS A 172 30.63 -18.68 -23.26
C LYS A 172 32.02 -18.13 -23.60
N ALA A 173 32.69 -17.46 -22.65
CA ALA A 173 34.06 -17.00 -22.80
C ALA A 173 35.01 -18.16 -23.10
N GLN A 174 34.89 -19.26 -22.37
CA GLN A 174 35.73 -20.44 -22.60
C GLN A 174 35.53 -21.06 -24.00
N VAL A 175 34.30 -21.07 -24.52
CA VAL A 175 34.03 -21.51 -25.90
C VAL A 175 34.71 -20.60 -26.94
N TYR A 176 34.67 -19.27 -26.72
CA TYR A 176 35.38 -18.33 -27.59
C TYR A 176 36.93 -18.55 -27.55
N ASP A 177 37.48 -18.80 -26.37
CA ASP A 177 38.92 -19.15 -26.26
C ASP A 177 39.28 -20.45 -27.01
N ASN A 178 38.36 -21.43 -26.96
CA ASN A 178 38.55 -22.68 -27.68
C ASN A 178 38.47 -22.48 -29.20
N ILE A 179 37.59 -21.57 -29.70
CA ILE A 179 37.54 -21.21 -31.12
C ILE A 179 38.82 -20.50 -31.53
N SER A 180 39.32 -19.57 -30.73
CA SER A 180 40.61 -18.89 -31.01
C SER A 180 41.77 -19.88 -31.08
N ALA A 181 41.86 -20.82 -30.13
CA ALA A 181 42.88 -21.86 -30.14
C ALA A 181 42.76 -22.81 -31.34
N LEU A 182 41.51 -23.10 -31.78
CA LEU A 182 41.26 -23.91 -32.97
C LEU A 182 41.72 -23.17 -34.26
N ASP A 183 41.40 -21.87 -34.38
CA ASP A 183 41.80 -21.02 -35.50
C ASP A 183 43.36 -20.95 -35.58
N ASP A 184 44.05 -20.84 -34.46
CA ASP A 184 45.53 -20.83 -34.37
C ASP A 184 46.16 -22.18 -34.83
N LYS A 185 45.57 -23.32 -34.39
CA LYS A 185 46.02 -24.64 -34.83
C LYS A 185 45.85 -24.84 -36.34
N PHE A 186 44.73 -24.40 -36.91
CA PHE A 186 44.48 -24.49 -38.31
C PHE A 186 45.48 -23.63 -39.10
N ASN A 187 45.73 -22.39 -38.68
CA ASN A 187 46.66 -21.47 -39.30
C ASN A 187 48.11 -21.98 -39.30
N ARG A 188 48.46 -22.81 -38.26
CA ARG A 188 49.77 -23.48 -38.21
C ARG A 188 49.86 -24.79 -39.01
N GLY A 189 48.74 -25.21 -39.62
CA GLY A 189 48.70 -26.46 -40.40
C GLY A 189 48.70 -27.74 -39.51
N GLU A 190 48.35 -27.62 -38.23
CA GLU A 190 48.35 -28.72 -37.27
C GLU A 190 47.11 -29.60 -37.40
N ILE A 191 46.03 -29.14 -38.03
CA ILE A 191 44.78 -29.84 -38.23
C ILE A 191 44.28 -29.73 -39.67
N ASP A 192 43.53 -30.79 -40.11
CA ASP A 192 42.91 -30.80 -41.42
C ASP A 192 41.69 -29.92 -41.48
N ILE A 193 41.36 -29.44 -42.69
CA ILE A 193 40.21 -28.55 -42.93
C ILE A 193 38.86 -29.21 -42.58
N SER A 194 38.73 -30.54 -42.74
CA SER A 194 37.52 -31.26 -42.37
C SER A 194 37.30 -31.28 -40.85
N VAL A 195 38.38 -31.52 -40.08
CA VAL A 195 38.36 -31.52 -38.62
C VAL A 195 38.10 -30.09 -38.09
N TYR A 196 38.76 -29.09 -38.72
CA TYR A 196 38.56 -27.71 -38.38
C TYR A 196 37.08 -27.28 -38.57
N ASN A 197 36.50 -27.57 -39.75
CA ASN A 197 35.12 -27.15 -40.05
C ASN A 197 34.12 -27.84 -39.10
N GLN A 198 34.26 -29.11 -38.83
CA GLN A 198 33.36 -29.84 -37.95
C GLN A 198 33.45 -29.30 -36.52
N THR A 199 34.66 -29.17 -35.98
CA THR A 199 34.85 -28.67 -34.62
C THR A 199 34.38 -27.23 -34.45
N LYS A 200 34.60 -26.38 -35.47
CA LYS A 200 34.13 -24.99 -35.46
C LYS A 200 32.59 -24.91 -35.50
N GLN A 201 31.94 -25.80 -36.25
CA GLN A 201 30.49 -25.90 -36.28
C GLN A 201 29.93 -26.29 -34.89
N ASP A 202 30.51 -27.33 -34.25
CA ASP A 202 30.11 -27.79 -32.91
C ASP A 202 30.26 -26.68 -31.85
N LEU A 203 31.39 -25.94 -31.87
CA LEU A 203 31.62 -24.82 -30.97
C LEU A 203 30.66 -23.65 -31.23
N THR A 204 30.32 -23.41 -32.49
CA THR A 204 29.35 -22.36 -32.86
C THR A 204 27.95 -22.71 -32.37
N GLU A 205 27.54 -23.99 -32.48
CA GLU A 205 26.27 -24.46 -31.93
C GLU A 205 26.23 -24.33 -30.38
N GLN A 206 27.34 -24.63 -29.71
CA GLN A 206 27.46 -24.41 -28.27
C GLN A 206 27.28 -22.92 -27.89
N ILE A 207 27.87 -21.99 -28.63
CA ILE A 207 27.66 -20.54 -28.40
C ILE A 207 26.20 -20.17 -28.58
N GLN A 208 25.55 -20.68 -29.61
CA GLN A 208 24.14 -20.39 -29.87
C GLN A 208 23.25 -20.87 -28.71
N ASN A 209 23.48 -22.09 -28.22
CA ASN A 209 22.75 -22.65 -27.08
C ASN A 209 23.01 -21.86 -25.81
N LEU A 210 24.26 -21.50 -25.52
CA LEU A 210 24.60 -20.65 -24.38
C LEU A 210 24.01 -19.25 -24.48
N THR A 211 23.89 -18.68 -25.68
CA THR A 211 23.27 -17.36 -25.91
C THR A 211 21.77 -17.39 -25.61
N VAL A 212 21.08 -18.43 -26.04
CA VAL A 212 19.64 -18.63 -25.71
C VAL A 212 19.44 -18.79 -24.21
N HIS A 213 20.31 -19.59 -23.57
CA HIS A 213 20.27 -19.77 -22.12
C HIS A 213 20.54 -18.47 -21.36
N GLU A 214 21.55 -17.71 -21.74
CA GLU A 214 21.89 -16.38 -21.20
C GLU A 214 20.69 -15.42 -21.28
N GLN A 215 20.01 -15.34 -22.44
CA GLN A 215 18.84 -14.51 -22.62
C GLN A 215 17.70 -14.90 -21.68
N THR A 216 17.45 -16.20 -21.56
CA THR A 216 16.39 -16.74 -20.69
C THR A 216 16.66 -16.42 -19.22
N VAL A 217 17.90 -16.67 -18.76
CA VAL A 217 18.29 -16.38 -17.36
C VAL A 217 18.28 -14.88 -17.08
N SER A 218 18.75 -14.05 -18.02
CA SER A 218 18.74 -12.59 -17.90
C SER A 218 17.31 -12.05 -17.77
N GLU A 219 16.37 -12.56 -18.57
CA GLU A 219 14.97 -12.14 -18.48
C GLU A 219 14.34 -12.52 -17.14
N GLN A 220 14.59 -13.73 -16.64
CA GLN A 220 14.11 -14.17 -15.34
C GLN A 220 14.73 -13.35 -14.20
N LEU A 221 16.04 -13.07 -14.28
CA LEU A 221 16.75 -12.25 -13.31
C LEU A 221 16.16 -10.82 -13.26
N ASN A 222 15.93 -10.21 -14.41
CA ASN A 222 15.35 -8.87 -14.49
C ASN A 222 13.95 -8.83 -13.87
N ARG A 223 13.10 -9.82 -14.14
CA ARG A 223 11.76 -9.93 -13.54
C ARG A 223 11.85 -10.08 -12.01
N THR A 224 12.73 -10.95 -11.53
CA THR A 224 12.90 -11.22 -10.10
C THR A 224 13.47 -9.99 -9.37
N THR A 225 14.46 -9.32 -9.94
CA THR A 225 15.04 -8.09 -9.41
C THR A 225 14.00 -6.97 -9.33
N ALA A 226 13.15 -6.82 -10.35
CA ALA A 226 12.06 -5.83 -10.33
C ALA A 226 11.05 -6.11 -9.20
N VAL A 227 10.74 -7.38 -8.92
CA VAL A 227 9.88 -7.75 -7.78
C VAL A 227 10.51 -7.37 -6.45
N VAL A 228 11.77 -7.73 -6.25
CA VAL A 228 12.51 -7.41 -5.01
C VAL A 228 12.59 -5.90 -4.80
N SER A 229 13.00 -5.15 -5.82
CA SER A 229 13.09 -3.69 -5.78
C SER A 229 11.74 -3.04 -5.44
N ASN A 230 10.65 -3.47 -6.06
CA ASN A 230 9.31 -2.94 -5.78
C ASN A 230 8.88 -3.18 -4.32
N ILE A 231 9.22 -4.32 -3.73
CA ILE A 231 8.90 -4.62 -2.33
C ILE A 231 9.78 -3.77 -1.39
N GLU A 232 11.07 -3.64 -1.67
CA GLU A 232 12.00 -2.81 -0.87
C GLU A 232 11.59 -1.34 -0.89
N GLU A 233 11.39 -0.75 -2.06
CA GLU A 233 10.91 0.62 -2.21
C GLU A 233 9.55 0.84 -1.55
N GLY A 234 8.67 -0.16 -1.63
CA GLY A 234 7.36 -0.11 -0.98
C GLY A 234 7.46 -0.08 0.54
N LYS A 235 8.34 -0.90 1.13
CA LYS A 235 8.62 -0.92 2.58
C LYS A 235 9.23 0.40 3.05
N GLU A 236 10.23 0.92 2.36
CA GLU A 236 10.86 2.21 2.68
C GLU A 236 9.83 3.36 2.66
N ARG A 237 8.93 3.37 1.68
CA ARG A 237 7.86 4.36 1.60
C ARG A 237 6.85 4.22 2.75
N GLU A 238 6.48 3.01 3.10
CA GLU A 238 5.57 2.75 4.22
C GLU A 238 6.18 3.21 5.55
N GLU A 239 7.48 2.97 5.77
CA GLU A 239 8.22 3.48 6.92
C GLU A 239 8.36 5.01 6.92
N ALA A 240 8.59 5.62 5.75
CA ALA A 240 8.68 7.07 5.59
C ALA A 240 7.31 7.76 5.70
N SER A 241 6.23 7.09 5.31
CA SER A 241 4.86 7.59 5.38
C SER A 241 4.26 7.41 6.78
N LYS A 242 4.94 7.90 7.82
CA LYS A 242 4.38 7.90 9.18
C LYS A 242 3.00 8.55 9.14
N PRO A 243 1.96 7.91 9.73
CA PRO A 243 0.62 8.48 9.71
C PRO A 243 0.67 9.90 10.27
N SER A 244 0.21 10.85 9.47
CA SER A 244 0.17 12.25 9.89
C SER A 244 -0.91 12.41 10.94
N PHE A 245 -0.54 12.21 12.20
CA PHE A 245 -1.43 12.44 13.34
C PHE A 245 -2.09 13.83 13.29
N PHE A 246 -1.34 14.82 12.79
CA PHE A 246 -1.86 16.17 12.55
C PHE A 246 -3.01 16.19 11.54
N ALA A 247 -2.90 15.51 10.40
CA ALA A 247 -3.97 15.47 9.40
C ALA A 247 -5.24 14.79 9.94
N HIS A 248 -5.09 13.77 10.79
CA HIS A 248 -6.23 13.12 11.45
C HIS A 248 -6.95 14.05 12.43
N ILE A 249 -6.20 14.81 13.23
CA ILE A 249 -6.76 15.80 14.15
C ILE A 249 -7.50 16.90 13.37
N VAL A 250 -6.86 17.46 12.35
CA VAL A 250 -7.45 18.53 11.52
C VAL A 250 -8.72 18.02 10.82
N GLY A 251 -8.69 16.80 10.26
CA GLY A 251 -9.88 16.18 9.68
C GLY A 251 -11.02 16.02 10.69
N SER A 252 -10.70 15.60 11.92
CA SER A 252 -11.72 15.45 12.98
C SER A 252 -12.37 16.77 13.38
N PHE A 253 -11.60 17.85 13.47
CA PHE A 253 -12.15 19.18 13.72
C PHE A 253 -12.94 19.73 12.54
N ALA A 254 -12.57 19.44 11.30
CA ALA A 254 -13.33 19.80 10.12
C ALA A 254 -14.72 19.13 10.13
N GLY A 255 -14.77 17.84 10.47
CA GLY A 255 -16.03 17.10 10.63
C GLY A 255 -16.91 17.65 11.74
N LEU A 256 -16.33 18.02 12.90
CA LEU A 256 -17.05 18.71 13.97
C LEU A 256 -17.58 20.07 13.49
N GLY A 257 -16.75 20.86 12.81
CA GLY A 257 -17.13 22.16 12.28
C GLY A 257 -18.34 22.04 11.34
N TYR A 258 -18.35 21.04 10.47
CA TYR A 258 -19.52 20.78 9.62
C TYR A 258 -20.80 20.53 10.43
N LEU A 259 -20.74 19.66 11.46
CA LEU A 259 -21.90 19.39 12.32
C LEU A 259 -22.38 20.64 13.05
N VAL A 260 -21.48 21.46 13.59
CA VAL A 260 -21.84 22.69 14.30
C VAL A 260 -22.53 23.69 13.37
N ILE A 261 -22.13 23.77 12.12
CA ILE A 261 -22.71 24.70 11.14
C ILE A 261 -24.03 24.17 10.58
N PHE A 262 -24.07 22.94 10.13
CA PHE A 262 -25.17 22.40 9.32
C PHE A 262 -26.07 21.38 10.02
N ARG A 263 -25.56 20.73 11.10
CA ARG A 263 -26.27 19.64 11.81
C ARG A 263 -26.20 19.80 13.33
N ARG A 264 -26.57 20.98 13.79
CA ARG A 264 -26.63 21.33 15.24
C ARG A 264 -27.49 20.36 16.04
N ASP A 265 -28.54 19.78 15.41
CA ASP A 265 -29.40 18.76 16.03
C ASP A 265 -28.61 17.57 16.60
N ILE A 266 -27.56 17.12 15.92
CA ILE A 266 -26.69 16.02 16.37
C ILE A 266 -25.83 16.47 17.56
N VAL A 267 -25.25 17.66 17.50
CA VAL A 267 -24.39 18.18 18.56
C VAL A 267 -25.17 18.37 19.87
N TRP A 268 -26.38 18.94 19.80
CA TRP A 268 -27.20 19.17 21.00
C TRP A 268 -27.76 17.87 21.58
N ASN A 269 -28.15 16.90 20.75
CA ASN A 269 -28.64 15.61 21.22
C ASN A 269 -27.54 14.74 21.87
N SER A 270 -26.27 14.94 21.48
CA SER A 270 -25.14 14.24 22.09
C SER A 270 -24.92 14.64 23.56
N GLY A 271 -25.13 15.90 23.90
CA GLY A 271 -25.07 16.38 25.30
C GLY A 271 -26.02 15.63 26.24
N TYR A 272 -27.21 15.23 25.73
CA TYR A 272 -28.16 14.39 26.49
C TYR A 272 -27.65 12.96 26.67
N GLN A 273 -26.96 12.39 25.70
CA GLN A 273 -26.38 11.05 25.78
C GLN A 273 -25.19 10.98 26.76
N VAL A 274 -24.32 11.97 26.77
CA VAL A 274 -23.20 12.09 27.71
C VAL A 274 -23.74 12.18 29.15
N SER A 275 -24.72 13.04 29.40
CA SER A 275 -25.34 13.13 30.73
C SER A 275 -26.04 11.85 31.19
N ARG A 276 -26.53 11.02 30.25
CA ARG A 276 -27.11 9.72 30.56
C ARG A 276 -26.04 8.68 30.86
N LEU A 277 -24.90 8.72 30.21
CA LEU A 277 -23.75 7.88 30.47
C LEU A 277 -23.13 8.16 31.84
N GLU A 278 -22.95 9.45 32.19
CA GLU A 278 -22.45 9.88 33.52
C GLU A 278 -23.38 9.40 34.64
N ARG A 279 -24.69 9.54 34.47
CA ARG A 279 -25.68 9.03 35.44
C ARG A 279 -25.63 7.50 35.58
N TRP A 280 -25.41 6.78 34.49
CA TRP A 280 -25.29 5.31 34.51
C TRP A 280 -23.99 4.88 35.19
N LEU A 281 -22.86 5.55 34.91
CA LEU A 281 -21.57 5.28 35.55
C LEU A 281 -21.63 5.57 37.05
N LYS A 282 -22.17 6.74 37.45
CA LYS A 282 -22.39 7.04 38.87
C LYS A 282 -23.21 5.98 39.55
N LYS A 283 -24.30 5.51 38.92
CA LYS A 283 -25.19 4.45 39.51
C LYS A 283 -24.48 3.12 39.63
N ARG A 284 -23.54 2.77 38.77
CA ARG A 284 -22.76 1.51 38.91
C ARG A 284 -21.65 1.62 39.92
N LEU A 285 -20.94 2.71 39.99
CA LEU A 285 -19.88 2.93 40.96
C LEU A 285 -20.44 2.99 42.40
N THR A 286 -21.58 3.62 42.59
CA THR A 286 -22.23 3.64 43.92
C THR A 286 -22.86 2.31 44.33
N ARG A 287 -23.13 1.40 43.41
CA ARG A 287 -23.57 0.01 43.75
C ARG A 287 -22.40 -0.89 44.12
N SER A 288 -21.19 -0.65 43.57
CA SER A 288 -19.99 -1.42 43.89
C SER A 288 -19.37 -1.07 45.25
N THR A 289 -19.78 0.05 45.86
CA THR A 289 -19.25 0.53 47.17
C THR A 289 -20.18 0.29 48.35
N LYS A 290 -21.28 -0.45 48.21
CA LYS A 290 -22.06 -0.92 49.36
C LYS A 290 -21.42 -2.21 49.90
N PRO A 291 -20.85 -2.21 51.11
CA PRO A 291 -20.48 -3.44 51.78
C PRO A 291 -21.77 -4.20 52.14
N ASP A 292 -21.75 -5.52 51.96
CA ASP A 292 -22.78 -6.47 52.44
C ASP A 292 -22.89 -6.45 53.97
#